data_95028da908584785e2e2b648aa8fdaf2
#
_entry.id   95028da908584785e2e2b648aa8fdaf2
#
_cell.length_a   1.000
_cell.length_b   1.000
_cell.length_c   1.000
_cell.angle_alpha   90.00
_cell.angle_beta   90.00
_cell.angle_gamma   90.00
#
_symmetry.space_group_name_H-M   'P 1'
#
loop_
_entity.id
_entity.type
_entity.pdbx_description
1 polymer ?
#
loop_
_entity_poly.entity_id
_entity_poly.type
_entity_poly.pdbx_seq_one_letter_code
_entity_poly.pdbx_strand_id
1 'polypeptide(L)'
;MKTLLTRSECFSLLIVLACLVPLCIAPSTWAEQAGAELPEAKQTTLGLYLTAREAYSKWQADPDGVTVLDVRTTEEYLYVGHAPMAWNVPLASQTYEWNAEKQHFGFQPNPAFIAQVKEFAGVSDTILVMCRSGGRSAMAVNRLAEAGFSNVYQIIDGFEGDPVKDPESVYNGQRLRNGWKNSGIPWTYQPDPER
;
A
#
# COMPACT_ATOMS: atom_id res chain seq x y z
N MET A 1 69.19 -18.52 -60.33
CA MET A 1 69.14 -19.60 -59.28
C MET A 1 68.46 -19.01 -58.02
N LYS A 2 67.43 -19.65 -57.56
CA LYS A 2 66.66 -19.44 -56.33
C LYS A 2 65.71 -18.26 -56.20
N THR A 3 64.49 -18.58 -56.48
CA THR A 3 63.19 -18.04 -56.09
C THR A 3 63.11 -17.68 -54.61
N LEU A 4 62.48 -16.56 -54.29
CA LEU A 4 61.96 -16.25 -52.99
C LEU A 4 60.52 -15.71 -53.13
N LEU A 5 59.58 -16.48 -52.55
CA LEU A 5 58.18 -16.22 -52.48
C LEU A 5 57.88 -15.09 -51.46
N THR A 6 57.13 -14.08 -51.84
CA THR A 6 56.55 -13.08 -50.96
C THR A 6 55.20 -13.53 -50.50
N ARG A 7 55.05 -13.65 -49.20
CA ARG A 7 53.78 -13.96 -48.52
C ARG A 7 52.93 -12.69 -48.41
N SER A 8 51.76 -12.74 -49.03
CA SER A 8 50.71 -11.74 -48.86
C SER A 8 50.04 -11.95 -47.51
N GLU A 9 50.15 -10.97 -46.62
CA GLU A 9 49.36 -10.95 -45.37
C GLU A 9 48.01 -10.26 -45.61
N CYS A 10 46.92 -11.07 -45.61
CA CYS A 10 45.55 -10.55 -45.55
C CYS A 10 45.26 -10.05 -44.15
N PHE A 11 45.17 -8.74 -43.98
CA PHE A 11 44.59 -8.11 -42.79
C PHE A 11 43.07 -8.24 -42.86
N SER A 12 42.54 -9.20 -42.11
CA SER A 12 41.07 -9.28 -41.85
C SER A 12 40.66 -8.21 -40.86
N LEU A 13 39.98 -7.18 -41.35
CA LEU A 13 39.37 -6.14 -40.54
C LEU A 13 38.08 -6.68 -39.89
N LEU A 14 38.17 -7.11 -38.63
CA LEU A 14 37.01 -7.50 -37.80
C LEU A 14 36.27 -6.23 -37.37
N ILE A 15 35.18 -5.91 -38.08
CA ILE A 15 34.23 -4.88 -37.64
C ILE A 15 33.39 -5.47 -36.50
N VAL A 16 33.71 -5.06 -35.28
CA VAL A 16 32.84 -5.35 -34.10
C VAL A 16 31.67 -4.38 -34.17
N LEU A 17 30.55 -4.87 -34.67
CA LEU A 17 29.29 -4.13 -34.61
C LEU A 17 28.76 -4.20 -33.18
N ALA A 18 29.03 -3.18 -32.36
CA ALA A 18 28.48 -3.00 -31.02
C ALA A 18 26.99 -2.69 -31.20
N CYS A 19 26.15 -3.70 -31.04
CA CYS A 19 24.68 -3.51 -30.87
C CYS A 19 24.44 -2.78 -29.55
N LEU A 20 24.27 -1.47 -29.61
CA LEU A 20 23.64 -0.68 -28.54
C LEU A 20 22.18 -1.11 -28.44
N VAL A 21 21.87 -2.08 -27.58
CA VAL A 21 20.51 -2.37 -27.16
C VAL A 21 20.08 -1.22 -26.25
N PRO A 22 19.06 -0.40 -26.62
CA PRO A 22 18.54 0.59 -25.71
C PRO A 22 17.92 -0.18 -24.53
N LEU A 23 18.48 0.01 -23.35
CA LEU A 23 17.89 -0.45 -22.09
C LEU A 23 16.61 0.38 -21.88
N CYS A 24 15.50 -0.06 -22.46
CA CYS A 24 14.18 0.43 -22.12
C CYS A 24 13.92 0.04 -20.67
N ILE A 25 14.22 0.96 -19.75
CA ILE A 25 13.71 0.88 -18.39
C ILE A 25 12.21 1.15 -18.53
N ALA A 26 11.43 0.08 -18.67
CA ALA A 26 9.99 0.17 -18.54
C ALA A 26 9.70 0.61 -17.09
N PRO A 27 8.92 1.68 -16.86
CA PRO A 27 8.48 2.02 -15.52
C PRO A 27 7.74 0.81 -14.96
N SER A 28 7.95 0.54 -13.68
CA SER A 28 7.44 -0.63 -12.98
C SER A 28 5.91 -0.69 -13.06
N THR A 29 5.39 -1.51 -13.96
CA THR A 29 3.96 -1.68 -14.27
C THR A 29 3.16 -2.39 -13.18
N TRP A 30 3.78 -2.76 -12.06
CA TRP A 30 3.11 -3.50 -10.98
C TRP A 30 1.99 -2.71 -10.28
N ALA A 31 2.19 -1.42 -10.05
CA ALA A 31 1.18 -0.57 -9.41
C ALA A 31 -0.04 -0.34 -10.33
N GLU A 32 0.18 -0.20 -11.63
CA GLU A 32 -0.88 0.01 -12.61
C GLU A 32 -1.69 -1.29 -12.87
N GLN A 33 -1.03 -2.44 -12.89
CA GLN A 33 -1.69 -3.75 -12.98
C GLN A 33 -2.49 -4.09 -11.71
N ALA A 34 -1.97 -3.76 -10.53
CA ALA A 34 -2.69 -3.97 -9.27
C ALA A 34 -4.01 -3.16 -9.23
N GLY A 35 -4.03 -1.95 -9.79
CA GLY A 35 -5.23 -1.12 -9.86
C GLY A 35 -6.34 -1.68 -10.73
N ALA A 36 -6.00 -2.34 -11.84
CA ALA A 36 -6.98 -2.93 -12.78
C ALA A 36 -7.69 -4.18 -12.24
N GLU A 37 -7.07 -4.90 -11.28
CA GLU A 37 -7.62 -6.11 -10.66
C GLU A 37 -8.34 -5.84 -9.33
N LEU A 38 -8.24 -4.60 -8.79
CA LEU A 38 -8.88 -4.27 -7.52
C LEU A 38 -10.40 -4.08 -7.70
N PRO A 39 -11.21 -4.60 -6.75
CA PRO A 39 -12.63 -4.27 -6.70
C PRO A 39 -12.85 -2.76 -6.71
N GLU A 40 -13.89 -2.27 -7.41
CA GLU A 40 -14.20 -0.85 -7.53
C GLU A 40 -14.20 -0.11 -6.18
N ALA A 41 -14.74 -0.74 -5.13
CA ALA A 41 -14.76 -0.19 -3.78
C ALA A 41 -13.36 0.00 -3.13
N LYS A 42 -12.30 -0.51 -3.76
CA LYS A 42 -10.91 -0.35 -3.33
C LYS A 42 -10.08 0.51 -4.28
N GLN A 43 -10.67 1.01 -5.37
CA GLN A 43 -9.96 1.87 -6.31
C GLN A 43 -9.87 3.31 -5.79
N THR A 44 -8.76 3.98 -6.11
CA THR A 44 -8.49 5.37 -5.70
C THR A 44 -8.11 6.23 -6.88
N THR A 45 -8.38 7.53 -6.79
CA THR A 45 -8.04 8.52 -7.82
C THR A 45 -6.53 8.68 -8.01
N LEU A 46 -5.72 8.44 -6.97
CA LEU A 46 -4.27 8.54 -7.04
C LEU A 46 -3.62 7.28 -7.64
N GLY A 47 -4.30 6.13 -7.62
CA GLY A 47 -3.77 4.89 -8.18
C GLY A 47 -2.49 4.35 -7.50
N LEU A 48 -2.18 4.81 -6.28
CA LEU A 48 -1.00 4.41 -5.52
C LEU A 48 -1.37 3.29 -4.54
N TYR A 49 -0.93 2.07 -4.85
CA TYR A 49 -1.32 0.87 -4.10
C TYR A 49 -0.11 0.12 -3.54
N LEU A 50 -0.24 -0.37 -2.32
CA LEU A 50 0.73 -1.24 -1.65
C LEU A 50 0.01 -2.33 -0.88
N THR A 51 0.61 -3.50 -0.78
CA THR A 51 0.27 -4.48 0.25
C THR A 51 0.82 -4.04 1.61
N ALA A 52 0.33 -4.62 2.70
CA ALA A 52 0.83 -4.33 4.04
C ALA A 52 2.36 -4.57 4.17
N ARG A 53 2.87 -5.61 3.51
CA ARG A 53 4.30 -5.95 3.51
C ARG A 53 5.13 -4.91 2.76
N GLU A 54 4.68 -4.46 1.60
CA GLU A 54 5.35 -3.39 0.83
C GLU A 54 5.29 -2.05 1.56
N ALA A 55 4.15 -1.74 2.20
CA ALA A 55 3.99 -0.55 3.02
C ALA A 55 4.96 -0.54 4.22
N TYR A 56 5.11 -1.67 4.92
CA TYR A 56 6.09 -1.78 5.99
C TYR A 56 7.53 -1.62 5.48
N SER A 57 7.88 -2.22 4.35
CA SER A 57 9.20 -2.05 3.73
C SER A 57 9.46 -0.61 3.32
N LYS A 58 8.45 0.10 2.79
CA LYS A 58 8.56 1.51 2.43
C LYS A 58 8.76 2.39 3.67
N TRP A 59 8.02 2.14 4.74
CA TRP A 59 8.21 2.84 6.02
C TRP A 59 9.58 2.56 6.63
N GLN A 60 10.05 1.30 6.62
CA GLN A 60 11.38 0.95 7.15
C GLN A 60 12.54 1.64 6.43
N ALA A 61 12.38 1.93 5.14
CA ALA A 61 13.41 2.62 4.35
C ALA A 61 13.54 4.10 4.72
N ASP A 62 12.47 4.73 5.23
CA ASP A 62 12.45 6.15 5.62
C ASP A 62 11.38 6.38 6.73
N PRO A 63 11.68 5.98 7.99
CA PRO A 63 10.71 6.06 9.08
C PRO A 63 10.29 7.49 9.45
N ASP A 64 11.14 8.48 9.20
CA ASP A 64 10.88 9.89 9.51
C ASP A 64 10.15 10.60 8.36
N GLY A 65 10.32 10.14 7.10
CA GLY A 65 9.69 10.74 5.93
C GLY A 65 8.39 10.04 5.49
N VAL A 66 7.99 8.95 6.14
CA VAL A 66 6.79 8.18 5.78
C VAL A 66 5.84 8.05 6.97
N THR A 67 4.64 8.59 6.82
CA THR A 67 3.57 8.49 7.81
C THR A 67 2.68 7.27 7.55
N VAL A 68 2.42 6.46 8.57
CA VAL A 68 1.41 5.39 8.53
C VAL A 68 0.14 5.87 9.20
N LEU A 69 -0.98 5.84 8.47
CA LEU A 69 -2.29 6.33 8.92
C LEU A 69 -3.30 5.19 8.99
N ASP A 70 -3.78 4.88 10.18
CA ASP A 70 -4.86 3.93 10.41
C ASP A 70 -6.20 4.67 10.53
N VAL A 71 -7.08 4.47 9.55
CA VAL A 71 -8.40 5.13 9.48
C VAL A 71 -9.54 4.29 10.04
N ARG A 72 -9.20 3.21 10.77
CA ARG A 72 -10.18 2.41 11.51
C ARG A 72 -10.74 3.20 12.69
N THR A 73 -11.82 2.69 13.28
CA THR A 73 -12.31 3.27 14.52
C THR A 73 -11.29 3.11 15.65
N THR A 74 -11.37 3.95 16.67
CA THR A 74 -10.47 3.86 17.83
C THR A 74 -10.63 2.50 18.55
N GLU A 75 -11.83 1.94 18.57
CA GLU A 75 -12.08 0.62 19.15
C GLU A 75 -11.37 -0.50 18.36
N GLU A 76 -11.42 -0.45 17.02
CA GLU A 76 -10.66 -1.39 16.19
C GLU A 76 -9.15 -1.24 16.43
N TYR A 77 -8.64 -0.02 16.52
CA TYR A 77 -7.23 0.27 16.78
C TYR A 77 -6.77 -0.31 18.14
N LEU A 78 -7.52 -0.07 19.20
CA LEU A 78 -7.18 -0.49 20.55
C LEU A 78 -7.39 -2.00 20.78
N TYR A 79 -8.52 -2.57 20.33
CA TYR A 79 -8.92 -3.92 20.72
C TYR A 79 -8.60 -5.00 19.69
N VAL A 80 -8.42 -4.66 18.42
CA VAL A 80 -7.94 -5.60 17.40
C VAL A 80 -6.40 -5.57 17.28
N GLY A 81 -5.78 -4.48 17.74
CA GLY A 81 -4.35 -4.19 17.61
C GLY A 81 -4.06 -3.26 16.45
N HIS A 82 -2.82 -2.76 16.37
CA HIS A 82 -2.39 -1.75 15.39
C HIS A 82 -0.89 -1.86 15.08
N ALA A 83 -0.45 -1.20 14.00
CA ALA A 83 0.97 -1.01 13.71
C ALA A 83 1.57 0.00 14.72
N PRO A 84 2.72 -0.28 15.37
CA PRO A 84 3.25 0.57 16.45
C PRO A 84 3.52 2.03 16.04
N MET A 85 3.81 2.25 14.74
CA MET A 85 4.11 3.57 14.20
C MET A 85 2.87 4.31 13.65
N ALA A 86 1.69 3.68 13.64
CA ALA A 86 0.52 4.24 12.99
C ALA A 86 -0.16 5.33 13.82
N TRP A 87 -0.50 6.44 13.17
CA TRP A 87 -1.42 7.45 13.69
C TRP A 87 -2.86 6.97 13.50
N ASN A 88 -3.68 7.05 14.54
CA ASN A 88 -5.10 6.69 14.44
C ASN A 88 -5.96 7.93 14.23
N VAL A 89 -6.43 8.13 13.01
CA VAL A 89 -7.46 9.15 12.72
C VAL A 89 -8.64 8.45 12.05
N PRO A 90 -9.71 8.15 12.78
CA PRO A 90 -10.87 7.47 12.24
C PRO A 90 -11.53 8.26 11.09
N LEU A 91 -11.75 7.57 9.95
CA LEU A 91 -12.55 8.13 8.85
C LEU A 91 -14.03 8.29 9.25
N ALA A 92 -14.47 7.42 10.12
CA ALA A 92 -15.82 7.42 10.71
C ALA A 92 -15.77 6.74 12.08
N SER A 93 -16.59 7.18 13.00
CA SER A 93 -16.83 6.55 14.30
C SER A 93 -17.97 5.55 14.20
N GLN A 94 -17.90 4.44 14.94
CA GLN A 94 -19.00 3.50 15.03
C GLN A 94 -20.13 4.09 15.88
N THR A 95 -21.37 3.95 15.42
CA THR A 95 -22.55 4.22 16.24
C THR A 95 -23.03 2.93 16.92
N TYR A 96 -23.80 3.06 17.99
CA TYR A 96 -24.41 1.89 18.66
C TYR A 96 -25.83 1.61 18.15
N GLU A 97 -26.22 2.23 17.03
CA GLU A 97 -27.48 1.99 16.36
C GLU A 97 -27.35 0.81 15.40
N TRP A 98 -28.12 -0.25 15.67
CA TRP A 98 -28.13 -1.44 14.82
C TRP A 98 -28.87 -1.19 13.52
N ASN A 99 -28.22 -1.38 12.39
CA ASN A 99 -28.85 -1.37 11.08
C ASN A 99 -29.26 -2.79 10.70
N ALA A 100 -30.55 -3.09 10.78
CA ALA A 100 -31.09 -4.42 10.54
C ALA A 100 -30.99 -4.88 9.07
N GLU A 101 -31.00 -3.94 8.13
CA GLU A 101 -30.86 -4.22 6.69
C GLU A 101 -29.42 -4.64 6.35
N LYS A 102 -28.44 -3.90 6.89
CA LYS A 102 -27.01 -4.12 6.61
C LYS A 102 -26.35 -5.09 7.60
N GLN A 103 -27.07 -5.54 8.61
CA GLN A 103 -26.60 -6.49 9.64
C GLN A 103 -25.29 -6.02 10.33
N HIS A 104 -25.18 -4.70 10.59
CA HIS A 104 -24.07 -4.13 11.36
C HIS A 104 -24.51 -2.83 12.07
N PHE A 105 -23.72 -2.40 13.03
CA PHE A 105 -23.87 -1.08 13.62
C PHE A 105 -23.51 0.01 12.60
N GLY A 106 -24.18 1.16 12.71
CA GLY A 106 -23.93 2.30 11.83
C GLY A 106 -22.54 2.92 11.99
N PHE A 107 -22.18 3.74 11.03
CA PHE A 107 -20.97 4.57 11.08
C PHE A 107 -21.36 6.04 10.85
N GLN A 108 -20.80 6.92 11.66
CA GLN A 108 -20.91 8.36 11.50
C GLN A 108 -19.60 8.91 10.93
N PRO A 109 -19.62 9.57 9.76
CA PRO A 109 -18.43 10.17 9.18
C PRO A 109 -17.76 11.15 10.14
N ASN A 110 -16.42 11.18 10.12
CA ASN A 110 -15.64 12.17 10.85
C ASN A 110 -15.49 13.45 10.01
N PRO A 111 -16.15 14.57 10.35
CA PRO A 111 -16.04 15.81 9.60
C PRO A 111 -14.68 16.50 9.77
N ALA A 112 -13.96 16.20 10.86
CA ALA A 112 -12.66 16.75 11.17
C ALA A 112 -11.48 15.95 10.58
N PHE A 113 -11.74 14.85 9.86
CA PHE A 113 -10.72 13.92 9.37
C PHE A 113 -9.53 14.62 8.69
N ILE A 114 -9.80 15.49 7.72
CA ILE A 114 -8.74 16.21 6.99
C ILE A 114 -7.98 17.19 7.90
N ALA A 115 -8.68 17.88 8.80
CA ALA A 115 -8.04 18.80 9.73
C ALA A 115 -7.09 18.07 10.68
N GLN A 116 -7.53 16.93 11.23
CA GLN A 116 -6.71 16.09 12.12
C GLN A 116 -5.47 15.53 11.41
N VAL A 117 -5.58 15.06 10.16
CA VAL A 117 -4.42 14.60 9.41
C VAL A 117 -3.43 15.73 9.15
N LYS A 118 -3.90 16.95 8.89
CA LYS A 118 -3.05 18.13 8.68
C LYS A 118 -2.28 18.61 9.95
N GLU A 119 -2.61 18.09 11.11
CA GLU A 119 -1.89 18.39 12.35
C GLU A 119 -0.48 17.75 12.38
N PHE A 120 -0.29 16.65 11.65
CA PHE A 120 0.99 15.90 11.65
C PHE A 120 1.52 15.57 10.26
N ALA A 121 0.80 15.85 9.18
CA ALA A 121 1.23 15.57 7.81
C ALA A 121 0.91 16.71 6.84
N GLY A 122 1.90 17.09 6.03
CA GLY A 122 1.75 18.06 4.95
C GLY A 122 1.22 17.40 3.66
N VAL A 123 0.70 18.23 2.73
CA VAL A 123 0.08 17.74 1.47
C VAL A 123 1.05 17.04 0.51
N SER A 124 2.35 17.26 0.68
CA SER A 124 3.41 16.62 -0.12
C SER A 124 4.02 15.39 0.55
N ASP A 125 3.68 15.13 1.83
CA ASP A 125 4.28 14.04 2.59
C ASP A 125 3.80 12.68 2.08
N THR A 126 4.63 11.66 2.26
CA THR A 126 4.28 10.29 1.95
C THR A 126 3.40 9.71 3.07
N ILE A 127 2.15 9.37 2.73
CA ILE A 127 1.20 8.78 3.68
C ILE A 127 0.77 7.39 3.20
N LEU A 128 0.85 6.40 4.09
CA LEU A 128 0.41 5.02 3.86
C LEU A 128 -0.88 4.78 4.65
N VAL A 129 -2.00 4.63 3.97
CA VAL A 129 -3.33 4.59 4.59
C VAL A 129 -3.84 3.17 4.69
N MET A 130 -4.16 2.72 5.89
CA MET A 130 -4.79 1.43 6.13
C MET A 130 -6.16 1.55 6.81
N CYS A 131 -6.99 0.57 6.55
CA CYS A 131 -8.17 0.27 7.37
C CYS A 131 -8.22 -1.23 7.66
N ARG A 132 -9.39 -1.81 7.88
CA ARG A 132 -9.52 -3.26 8.14
C ARG A 132 -9.06 -4.12 6.96
N SER A 133 -9.52 -3.80 5.70
CA SER A 133 -9.32 -4.63 4.52
C SER A 133 -9.34 -3.87 3.17
N GLY A 134 -9.12 -2.56 3.17
CA GLY A 134 -8.93 -1.75 1.96
C GLY A 134 -10.08 -0.82 1.56
N GLY A 135 -11.35 -1.06 1.92
CA GLY A 135 -12.47 -0.23 1.45
C GLY A 135 -12.49 1.19 2.06
N ARG A 136 -12.42 1.33 3.39
CA ARG A 136 -12.37 2.65 4.05
C ARG A 136 -11.10 3.42 3.73
N SER A 137 -9.95 2.72 3.56
CA SER A 137 -8.70 3.37 3.18
C SER A 137 -8.79 3.96 1.76
N ALA A 138 -9.49 3.32 0.82
CA ALA A 138 -9.74 3.91 -0.50
C ALA A 138 -10.54 5.23 -0.39
N MET A 139 -11.61 5.24 0.40
CA MET A 139 -12.38 6.46 0.67
C MET A 139 -11.52 7.55 1.33
N ALA A 140 -10.65 7.19 2.27
CA ALA A 140 -9.76 8.12 2.95
C ALA A 140 -8.74 8.72 1.98
N VAL A 141 -8.10 7.89 1.14
CA VAL A 141 -7.17 8.34 0.08
C VAL A 141 -7.85 9.34 -0.86
N ASN A 142 -9.08 9.05 -1.32
CA ASN A 142 -9.81 9.97 -2.20
C ASN A 142 -10.11 11.31 -1.51
N ARG A 143 -10.53 11.31 -0.23
CA ARG A 143 -10.73 12.54 0.53
C ARG A 143 -9.43 13.34 0.74
N LEU A 144 -8.30 12.66 0.98
CA LEU A 144 -7.00 13.32 1.08
C LEU A 144 -6.58 13.91 -0.26
N ALA A 145 -6.79 13.19 -1.37
CA ALA A 145 -6.52 13.69 -2.72
C ALA A 145 -7.35 14.95 -3.03
N GLU A 146 -8.65 14.96 -2.72
CA GLU A 146 -9.52 16.13 -2.84
C GLU A 146 -9.04 17.33 -2.00
N ALA A 147 -8.38 17.06 -0.86
CA ALA A 147 -7.79 18.08 0.02
C ALA A 147 -6.38 18.52 -0.39
N GLY A 148 -5.87 18.04 -1.55
CA GLY A 148 -4.59 18.42 -2.17
C GLY A 148 -3.40 17.54 -1.81
N PHE A 149 -3.58 16.44 -1.09
CA PHE A 149 -2.50 15.47 -0.84
C PHE A 149 -2.24 14.65 -2.12
N SER A 150 -0.98 14.53 -2.53
CA SER A 150 -0.62 13.89 -3.81
C SER A 150 0.18 12.58 -3.67
N ASN A 151 0.75 12.32 -2.51
CA ASN A 151 1.63 11.18 -2.28
C ASN A 151 1.05 10.21 -1.24
N VAL A 152 -0.22 9.81 -1.45
CA VAL A 152 -0.99 8.99 -0.52
C VAL A 152 -1.21 7.60 -1.11
N TYR A 153 -0.64 6.61 -0.47
CA TYR A 153 -0.71 5.20 -0.85
C TYR A 153 -1.80 4.48 -0.07
N GLN A 154 -2.57 3.67 -0.74
CA GLN A 154 -3.52 2.78 -0.10
C GLN A 154 -2.87 1.43 0.23
N ILE A 155 -3.01 0.96 1.46
CA ILE A 155 -2.71 -0.42 1.84
C ILE A 155 -3.95 -1.27 1.53
N ILE A 156 -3.89 -2.02 0.42
CA ILE A 156 -5.06 -2.67 -0.21
C ILE A 156 -5.64 -3.85 0.58
N ASP A 157 -4.82 -4.50 1.38
CA ASP A 157 -5.18 -5.61 2.26
C ASP A 157 -5.44 -5.16 3.71
N GLY A 158 -5.10 -3.91 4.04
CA GLY A 158 -5.37 -3.28 5.33
C GLY A 158 -4.65 -3.94 6.51
N PHE A 159 -5.24 -3.78 7.70
CA PHE A 159 -4.68 -4.34 8.92
C PHE A 159 -5.02 -5.82 9.13
N GLU A 160 -6.29 -6.20 8.97
CA GLU A 160 -6.77 -7.56 9.25
C GLU A 160 -6.77 -8.48 8.02
N GLY A 161 -6.71 -7.92 6.82
CA GLY A 161 -6.68 -8.69 5.57
C GLY A 161 -8.03 -9.24 5.14
N ASP A 162 -7.98 -10.26 4.29
CA ASP A 162 -9.13 -10.92 3.70
C ASP A 162 -9.57 -12.15 4.50
N PRO A 163 -10.88 -12.48 4.51
CA PRO A 163 -11.36 -13.68 5.17
C PRO A 163 -10.95 -14.95 4.43
N VAL A 164 -10.80 -16.01 5.18
CA VAL A 164 -10.74 -17.38 4.63
C VAL A 164 -12.10 -17.69 4.00
N LYS A 165 -12.08 -18.08 2.72
CA LYS A 165 -13.28 -18.45 1.95
C LYS A 165 -13.24 -19.95 1.61
N ASP A 166 -13.28 -20.77 2.64
CA ASP A 166 -13.30 -22.22 2.54
C ASP A 166 -14.35 -22.77 3.51
N PRO A 167 -15.51 -23.20 3.01
CA PRO A 167 -16.61 -23.71 3.84
C PRO A 167 -16.24 -24.91 4.72
N GLU A 168 -15.25 -25.70 4.30
CA GLU A 168 -14.79 -26.88 5.05
C GLU A 168 -13.76 -26.51 6.13
N SER A 169 -13.25 -25.29 6.12
CA SER A 169 -12.28 -24.82 7.10
C SER A 169 -12.95 -24.35 8.39
N VAL A 170 -12.42 -24.77 9.54
CA VAL A 170 -12.79 -24.21 10.86
C VAL A 170 -12.51 -22.72 11.00
N TYR A 171 -11.72 -22.16 10.09
CA TYR A 171 -11.38 -20.74 10.00
C TYR A 171 -12.23 -19.97 8.98
N ASN A 172 -13.24 -20.62 8.38
CA ASN A 172 -14.08 -19.95 7.37
C ASN A 172 -14.67 -18.65 7.91
N GLY A 173 -14.52 -17.57 7.15
CA GLY A 173 -14.95 -16.22 7.54
C GLY A 173 -13.96 -15.44 8.41
N GLN A 174 -12.95 -16.08 9.01
CA GLN A 174 -11.93 -15.41 9.80
C GLN A 174 -10.90 -14.73 8.91
N ARG A 175 -10.42 -13.54 9.32
CA ARG A 175 -9.43 -12.75 8.55
C ARG A 175 -8.01 -13.19 8.93
N LEU A 176 -7.46 -14.13 8.15
CA LEU A 176 -6.17 -14.77 8.43
C LEU A 176 -5.24 -14.85 7.20
N ARG A 177 -5.64 -14.28 6.04
CA ARG A 177 -4.91 -14.53 4.81
C ARG A 177 -3.76 -13.55 4.55
N ASN A 178 -4.01 -12.28 4.56
CA ASN A 178 -3.10 -11.19 4.27
C ASN A 178 -3.35 -10.04 5.24
N GLY A 179 -2.92 -8.83 4.93
CA GLY A 179 -3.03 -7.69 5.81
C GLY A 179 -1.86 -7.60 6.80
N TRP A 180 -1.76 -6.46 7.47
CA TRP A 180 -0.64 -6.14 8.35
C TRP A 180 -0.44 -7.19 9.44
N LYS A 181 -1.49 -7.51 10.16
CA LYS A 181 -1.49 -8.42 11.32
C LYS A 181 -1.03 -9.84 10.97
N ASN A 182 -1.34 -10.32 9.76
CA ASN A 182 -1.07 -11.69 9.34
C ASN A 182 0.21 -11.82 8.48
N SER A 183 0.90 -10.71 8.19
CA SER A 183 2.06 -10.69 7.27
C SER A 183 3.41 -10.90 7.96
N GLY A 184 3.43 -11.19 9.26
CA GLY A 184 4.67 -11.39 10.03
C GLY A 184 5.47 -10.09 10.24
N ILE A 185 4.81 -8.95 10.19
CA ILE A 185 5.36 -7.61 10.47
C ILE A 185 4.88 -7.11 11.82
N PRO A 186 5.60 -6.18 12.49
CA PRO A 186 5.29 -5.77 13.86
C PRO A 186 3.90 -5.16 14.02
N TRP A 187 3.19 -5.58 15.04
CA TRP A 187 1.95 -4.99 15.50
C TRP A 187 1.80 -5.15 17.01
N THR A 188 0.92 -4.38 17.65
CA THR A 188 0.77 -4.33 19.10
C THR A 188 -0.67 -4.02 19.52
N TYR A 189 -0.97 -4.26 20.80
CA TYR A 189 -2.15 -3.75 21.50
C TYR A 189 -1.82 -2.54 22.39
N GLN A 190 -0.52 -2.20 22.52
CA GLN A 190 -0.07 -1.13 23.40
C GLN A 190 -0.21 0.20 22.67
N PRO A 191 -1.16 1.08 23.05
CA PRO A 191 -1.31 2.37 22.39
C PRO A 191 -0.16 3.30 22.78
N ASP A 192 0.22 4.16 21.84
CA ASP A 192 1.06 5.31 22.07
C ASP A 192 0.13 6.52 22.31
N PRO A 193 0.19 7.18 23.46
CA PRO A 193 -0.70 8.31 23.78
C PRO A 193 -0.47 9.54 22.90
N GLU A 194 0.62 9.58 22.14
CA GLU A 194 0.95 10.69 21.23
C GLU A 194 0.45 10.44 19.78
N ARG A 195 -0.19 9.27 19.50
CA ARG A 195 -0.57 8.84 18.14
C ARG A 195 -2.01 8.45 17.96
#